data_750846daa0bb05763e7fdfbe4192b553
#
_entry.id   750846daa0bb05763e7fdfbe4192b553
#
_cell.length_a   1.000
_cell.length_b   1.000
_cell.length_c   1.000
_cell.angle_alpha   90.00
_cell.angle_beta   90.00
_cell.angle_gamma   90.00
#
_symmetry.space_group_name_H-M   'P 1'
#
loop_
_entity.id
_entity.type
_entity.pdbx_description
1 polymer ?
#
loop_
_entity_poly.entity_id
_entity_poly.type
_entity_poly.pdbx_seq_one_letter_code
_entity_poly.pdbx_strand_id
1 'polypeptide(L)'
;MSKKNIPVKPNETYTLTIRDLGIHGEGIGAVDDFTVFVPGALPGETIQAMIVTAKKSYATGRLISIETLSAHRTTPACPVCHACGGCQISHLTYEGQLAVKERRVKDVMVRIGGCEESLVRPIIGAQHPWNYRNKMAVPVSQVTSGPVLGYYRQGSHQVIPIASCAIQEEENNRLLRFAQGFMTRHQLTGYNEKTGRGSVRHIMGRVGDHGEVMAVIVTASGKLPLADLWVSEMRKLLPEVVSIYHNVQSHKGNAILGKEIHHLWGKKTLTSSLCGLAFEVSPFSFFQVHKPQAELLYEKALAYADLHGGETVIDAYCGTGTISLCLAQKAGRVIGIEIVKEAIEDAKKNAAFNHIENAEFYAADAGEFMPKLYQEGLRPDVIVMDPVRAGCSETVLSAAAGMQPSRIVYVSCNVATFARDAKILAGLGYTVKEVTPVDMFPQTMHVETVALLTRNAD
;
A
#
# COMPACT_ATOMS: atom_id res chain seq x y z
N MET A 1 -11.34 -35.69 -23.51
CA MET A 1 -11.71 -34.58 -22.58
C MET A 1 -12.93 -33.89 -23.14
N SER A 2 -14.12 -34.07 -22.54
CA SER A 2 -15.34 -33.41 -22.99
C SER A 2 -15.17 -31.90 -22.92
N LYS A 3 -15.51 -31.15 -23.95
CA LYS A 3 -15.59 -29.69 -23.93
C LYS A 3 -16.56 -29.33 -22.78
N LYS A 4 -16.09 -28.76 -21.70
CA LYS A 4 -16.97 -28.19 -20.67
C LYS A 4 -17.86 -27.18 -21.39
N ASN A 5 -19.16 -27.43 -21.35
CA ASN A 5 -20.14 -26.51 -21.96
C ASN A 5 -20.10 -25.22 -21.10
N ILE A 6 -19.81 -24.08 -21.72
CA ILE A 6 -19.82 -22.77 -21.06
C ILE A 6 -21.28 -22.32 -21.03
N PRO A 7 -21.90 -22.15 -19.85
CA PRO A 7 -23.34 -21.90 -19.73
C PRO A 7 -23.74 -20.46 -20.10
N VAL A 8 -22.77 -19.59 -20.34
CA VAL A 8 -23.01 -18.16 -20.63
C VAL A 8 -22.45 -17.79 -22.00
N LYS A 9 -23.10 -16.82 -22.67
CA LYS A 9 -22.68 -16.32 -23.98
C LYS A 9 -22.44 -14.81 -23.94
N PRO A 10 -21.39 -14.30 -24.65
CA PRO A 10 -21.18 -12.86 -24.79
C PRO A 10 -22.41 -12.16 -25.37
N ASN A 11 -22.68 -10.95 -24.88
CA ASN A 11 -23.82 -10.08 -25.20
C ASN A 11 -25.20 -10.58 -24.74
N GLU A 12 -25.28 -11.72 -24.05
CA GLU A 12 -26.51 -12.14 -23.37
C GLU A 12 -26.54 -11.62 -21.91
N THR A 13 -27.75 -11.38 -21.39
CA THR A 13 -27.97 -10.89 -20.02
C THR A 13 -28.47 -12.02 -19.13
N TYR A 14 -27.92 -12.09 -17.93
CA TYR A 14 -28.25 -13.11 -16.92
C TYR A 14 -28.55 -12.47 -15.58
N THR A 15 -29.49 -13.06 -14.84
CA THR A 15 -29.74 -12.72 -13.44
C THR A 15 -28.69 -13.42 -12.57
N LEU A 16 -28.02 -12.69 -11.70
CA LEU A 16 -26.98 -13.19 -10.81
C LEU A 16 -27.24 -12.75 -9.37
N THR A 17 -27.08 -13.67 -8.42
CA THR A 17 -26.91 -13.32 -7.01
C THR A 17 -25.44 -13.22 -6.69
N ILE A 18 -25.00 -12.07 -6.17
CA ILE A 18 -23.60 -11.80 -5.83
C ILE A 18 -23.31 -12.33 -4.42
N ARG A 19 -22.31 -13.19 -4.32
CA ARG A 19 -21.98 -13.92 -3.08
C ARG A 19 -20.76 -13.31 -2.37
N ASP A 20 -19.80 -12.74 -3.12
CA ASP A 20 -18.53 -12.28 -2.60
C ASP A 20 -17.92 -11.20 -3.50
N LEU A 21 -16.75 -10.65 -3.12
CA LEU A 21 -15.93 -9.76 -3.94
C LEU A 21 -14.62 -10.41 -4.38
N GLY A 22 -14.25 -10.16 -5.63
CA GLY A 22 -12.95 -10.51 -6.18
C GLY A 22 -11.83 -9.61 -5.67
N ILE A 23 -10.59 -9.95 -6.05
CA ILE A 23 -9.38 -9.25 -5.59
C ILE A 23 -9.29 -7.79 -6.04
N HIS A 24 -10.05 -7.40 -7.08
CA HIS A 24 -10.11 -6.03 -7.58
C HIS A 24 -11.46 -5.35 -7.24
N GLY A 25 -12.27 -5.95 -6.35
CA GLY A 25 -13.55 -5.40 -5.92
C GLY A 25 -14.73 -5.71 -6.87
N GLU A 26 -14.57 -6.65 -7.81
CA GLU A 26 -15.66 -7.14 -8.64
C GLU A 26 -16.61 -8.04 -7.83
N GLY A 27 -17.91 -7.89 -8.00
CA GLY A 27 -18.89 -8.85 -7.46
C GLY A 27 -18.70 -10.23 -8.10
N ILE A 28 -18.75 -11.28 -7.29
CA ILE A 28 -18.67 -12.68 -7.72
C ILE A 28 -20.05 -13.30 -7.65
N GLY A 29 -20.60 -13.66 -8.79
CA GLY A 29 -21.81 -14.47 -8.94
C GLY A 29 -21.56 -15.74 -9.74
N ALA A 30 -22.61 -16.52 -10.02
CA ALA A 30 -22.52 -17.71 -10.85
C ALA A 30 -23.78 -17.94 -11.68
N VAL A 31 -23.62 -18.55 -12.86
CA VAL A 31 -24.68 -19.15 -13.69
C VAL A 31 -24.34 -20.64 -13.81
N ASP A 32 -25.21 -21.52 -13.34
CA ASP A 32 -24.96 -22.97 -13.35
C ASP A 32 -23.55 -23.34 -12.82
N ASP A 33 -23.19 -22.80 -11.64
CA ASP A 33 -21.88 -22.93 -11.00
C ASP A 33 -20.69 -22.35 -11.77
N PHE A 34 -20.93 -21.68 -12.90
CA PHE A 34 -19.91 -21.01 -13.66
C PHE A 34 -19.71 -19.58 -13.17
N THR A 35 -18.50 -19.26 -12.70
CA THR A 35 -18.18 -17.98 -12.08
C THR A 35 -18.28 -16.81 -13.04
N VAL A 36 -18.95 -15.74 -12.60
CA VAL A 36 -19.05 -14.46 -13.32
C VAL A 36 -18.60 -13.32 -12.41
N PHE A 37 -17.62 -12.54 -12.89
CA PHE A 37 -17.14 -11.33 -12.22
C PHE A 37 -17.85 -10.09 -12.78
N VAL A 38 -18.46 -9.28 -11.91
CA VAL A 38 -19.22 -8.10 -12.30
C VAL A 38 -18.73 -6.87 -11.53
N PRO A 39 -17.93 -5.97 -12.15
CA PRO A 39 -17.52 -4.73 -11.50
C PRO A 39 -18.71 -3.89 -11.05
N GLY A 40 -18.63 -3.32 -9.84
CA GLY A 40 -19.64 -2.46 -9.25
C GLY A 40 -20.81 -3.17 -8.59
N ALA A 41 -20.89 -4.51 -8.66
CA ALA A 41 -21.87 -5.30 -7.92
C ALA A 41 -21.35 -5.69 -6.53
N LEU A 42 -22.24 -5.82 -5.55
CA LEU A 42 -21.90 -6.06 -4.15
C LEU A 42 -22.53 -7.35 -3.60
N PRO A 43 -21.91 -8.00 -2.61
CA PRO A 43 -22.48 -9.17 -1.95
C PRO A 43 -23.89 -8.91 -1.41
N GLY A 44 -24.76 -9.89 -1.60
CA GLY A 44 -26.18 -9.82 -1.21
C GLY A 44 -27.09 -9.17 -2.27
N GLU A 45 -26.54 -8.70 -3.40
CA GLU A 45 -27.34 -8.15 -4.50
C GLU A 45 -27.83 -9.23 -5.46
N THR A 46 -29.04 -9.04 -5.97
CA THR A 46 -29.53 -9.70 -7.19
C THR A 46 -29.45 -8.68 -8.32
N ILE A 47 -28.78 -9.02 -9.40
CA ILE A 47 -28.46 -8.10 -10.49
C ILE A 47 -28.76 -8.70 -11.85
N GLN A 48 -28.96 -7.81 -12.84
CA GLN A 48 -28.88 -8.16 -14.27
C GLN A 48 -27.47 -7.79 -14.76
N ALA A 49 -26.76 -8.77 -15.31
CA ALA A 49 -25.41 -8.56 -15.87
C ALA A 49 -25.34 -9.07 -17.31
N MET A 50 -24.86 -8.22 -18.22
CA MET A 50 -24.57 -8.61 -19.60
C MET A 50 -23.14 -9.16 -19.66
N ILE A 51 -22.97 -10.36 -20.21
CA ILE A 51 -21.66 -10.99 -20.39
C ILE A 51 -20.86 -10.23 -21.44
N VAL A 52 -19.67 -9.78 -21.04
CA VAL A 52 -18.71 -9.11 -21.92
C VAL A 52 -17.70 -10.10 -22.52
N THR A 53 -17.15 -10.99 -21.68
CA THR A 53 -16.22 -12.03 -22.13
C THR A 53 -16.52 -13.33 -21.39
N ALA A 54 -16.38 -14.46 -22.12
CA ALA A 54 -16.42 -15.79 -21.52
C ALA A 54 -15.09 -16.52 -21.78
N LYS A 55 -14.44 -16.94 -20.70
CA LYS A 55 -13.21 -17.75 -20.70
C LYS A 55 -13.56 -19.21 -20.38
N LYS A 56 -12.57 -20.10 -20.37
CA LYS A 56 -12.78 -21.54 -20.06
C LYS A 56 -13.30 -21.81 -18.64
N SER A 57 -12.99 -20.97 -17.68
CA SER A 57 -13.28 -21.18 -16.25
C SER A 57 -14.07 -20.04 -15.58
N TYR A 58 -14.26 -18.91 -16.26
CA TYR A 58 -15.02 -17.78 -15.73
C TYR A 58 -15.49 -16.85 -16.85
N ALA A 59 -16.42 -15.96 -16.52
CA ALA A 59 -16.83 -14.87 -17.39
C ALA A 59 -16.68 -13.53 -16.70
N THR A 60 -16.65 -12.43 -17.47
CA THR A 60 -16.80 -11.07 -16.97
C THR A 60 -18.09 -10.47 -17.49
N GLY A 61 -18.86 -9.83 -16.62
CA GLY A 61 -20.11 -9.16 -16.93
C GLY A 61 -20.05 -7.66 -16.71
N ARG A 62 -20.92 -6.93 -17.39
CA ARG A 62 -21.21 -5.52 -17.12
C ARG A 62 -22.54 -5.44 -16.38
N LEU A 63 -22.54 -4.76 -15.25
CA LEU A 63 -23.75 -4.48 -14.47
C LEU A 63 -24.74 -3.66 -15.33
N ILE A 64 -25.95 -4.14 -15.48
CA ILE A 64 -27.05 -3.47 -16.21
C ILE A 64 -28.02 -2.82 -15.22
N SER A 65 -28.53 -3.61 -14.27
CA SER A 65 -29.43 -3.12 -13.23
C SER A 65 -29.27 -3.94 -11.96
N ILE A 66 -29.69 -3.39 -10.86
CA ILE A 66 -29.75 -4.05 -9.54
C ILE A 66 -31.22 -4.23 -9.20
N GLU A 67 -31.66 -5.47 -9.02
CA GLU A 67 -33.03 -5.82 -8.63
C GLU A 67 -33.22 -5.77 -7.12
N THR A 68 -32.22 -6.26 -6.39
CA THR A 68 -32.18 -6.22 -4.92
C THR A 68 -30.90 -5.58 -4.47
N LEU A 69 -30.97 -4.49 -3.71
CA LEU A 69 -29.80 -3.77 -3.19
C LEU A 69 -29.21 -4.49 -1.98
N SER A 70 -27.89 -4.47 -1.87
CA SER A 70 -27.20 -4.82 -0.63
C SER A 70 -27.52 -3.79 0.46
N ALA A 71 -27.70 -4.25 1.70
CA ALA A 71 -27.87 -3.37 2.87
C ALA A 71 -26.63 -2.48 3.10
N HIS A 72 -25.48 -2.88 2.57
CA HIS A 72 -24.22 -2.13 2.67
C HIS A 72 -23.92 -1.27 1.44
N ARG A 73 -24.81 -1.14 0.47
CA ARG A 73 -24.60 -0.22 -0.65
C ARG A 73 -24.76 1.22 -0.22
N THR A 74 -23.84 2.06 -0.64
CA THR A 74 -23.89 3.51 -0.39
C THR A 74 -23.50 4.31 -1.64
N THR A 75 -23.84 5.59 -1.66
CA THR A 75 -23.36 6.51 -2.71
C THR A 75 -21.92 6.91 -2.40
N PRO A 76 -20.98 6.67 -3.32
CA PRO A 76 -19.58 7.07 -3.11
C PRO A 76 -19.43 8.59 -2.94
N ALA A 77 -18.63 9.02 -1.97
CA ALA A 77 -18.31 10.45 -1.78
C ALA A 77 -17.46 11.02 -2.95
N CYS A 78 -16.74 10.16 -3.67
CA CYS A 78 -15.91 10.56 -4.80
C CYS A 78 -16.71 10.48 -6.12
N PRO A 79 -16.88 11.61 -6.87
CA PRO A 79 -17.67 11.62 -8.09
C PRO A 79 -17.06 10.82 -9.24
N VAL A 80 -15.77 10.53 -9.20
CA VAL A 80 -15.05 9.80 -10.26
C VAL A 80 -14.70 8.35 -9.88
N CYS A 81 -15.24 7.83 -8.78
CA CYS A 81 -14.91 6.49 -8.27
C CYS A 81 -15.15 5.36 -9.29
N HIS A 82 -16.14 5.49 -10.16
CA HIS A 82 -16.45 4.49 -11.20
C HIS A 82 -15.46 4.50 -12.37
N ALA A 83 -14.67 5.56 -12.52
CA ALA A 83 -13.70 5.71 -13.60
C ALA A 83 -12.26 5.61 -13.11
N CYS A 84 -11.99 6.14 -11.91
CA CYS A 84 -10.66 6.14 -11.28
C CYS A 84 -10.32 4.75 -10.73
N GLY A 85 -9.10 4.27 -10.96
CA GLY A 85 -8.61 2.98 -10.45
C GLY A 85 -8.12 3.01 -9.01
N GLY A 86 -8.19 4.16 -8.31
CA GLY A 86 -7.64 4.30 -6.95
C GLY A 86 -8.45 3.62 -5.86
N CYS A 87 -9.79 3.62 -5.97
CA CYS A 87 -10.71 3.06 -4.98
C CYS A 87 -11.62 2.03 -5.64
N GLN A 88 -11.71 0.82 -5.10
CA GLN A 88 -12.47 -0.27 -5.70
C GLN A 88 -13.85 -0.47 -5.05
N ILE A 89 -13.99 -0.13 -3.75
CA ILE A 89 -15.17 -0.49 -2.94
C ILE A 89 -15.78 0.71 -2.20
N SER A 90 -15.58 1.93 -2.70
CA SER A 90 -16.16 3.14 -2.08
C SER A 90 -17.70 3.24 -2.16
N HIS A 91 -18.33 2.37 -2.96
CA HIS A 91 -19.78 2.19 -3.04
C HIS A 91 -20.32 1.19 -2.00
N LEU A 92 -19.47 0.66 -1.12
CA LEU A 92 -19.79 -0.17 0.03
C LEU A 92 -19.64 0.66 1.30
N THR A 93 -20.58 0.56 2.26
CA THR A 93 -20.44 1.21 3.58
C THR A 93 -19.14 0.77 4.25
N TYR A 94 -18.61 1.60 5.15
CA TYR A 94 -17.32 1.27 5.77
C TYR A 94 -17.39 -0.04 6.58
N GLU A 95 -18.47 -0.29 7.28
CA GLU A 95 -18.74 -1.56 7.96
C GLU A 95 -18.72 -2.75 6.98
N GLY A 96 -19.38 -2.59 5.82
CA GLY A 96 -19.34 -3.60 4.76
C GLY A 96 -17.93 -3.84 4.21
N GLN A 97 -17.12 -2.77 4.07
CA GLN A 97 -15.71 -2.90 3.66
C GLN A 97 -14.90 -3.71 4.66
N LEU A 98 -15.07 -3.45 5.96
CA LEU A 98 -14.38 -4.19 7.03
C LEU A 98 -14.79 -5.66 7.02
N ALA A 99 -16.09 -5.95 6.93
CA ALA A 99 -16.62 -7.32 6.89
C ALA A 99 -16.06 -8.13 5.70
N VAL A 100 -16.02 -7.53 4.50
CA VAL A 100 -15.45 -8.17 3.30
C VAL A 100 -13.95 -8.43 3.45
N LYS A 101 -13.20 -7.47 3.99
CA LYS A 101 -11.75 -7.61 4.18
C LYS A 101 -11.41 -8.68 5.22
N GLU A 102 -12.12 -8.69 6.34
CA GLU A 102 -11.95 -9.70 7.38
C GLU A 102 -12.24 -11.11 6.85
N ARG A 103 -13.40 -11.28 6.18
CA ARG A 103 -13.77 -12.54 5.55
C ARG A 103 -12.72 -13.02 4.56
N ARG A 104 -12.21 -12.10 3.73
CA ARG A 104 -11.13 -12.43 2.78
C ARG A 104 -9.89 -12.97 3.47
N VAL A 105 -9.47 -12.35 4.60
CA VAL A 105 -8.32 -12.85 5.36
C VAL A 105 -8.60 -14.25 5.90
N LYS A 106 -9.77 -14.48 6.51
CA LYS A 106 -10.21 -15.79 6.99
C LYS A 106 -10.17 -16.85 5.89
N ASP A 107 -10.81 -16.58 4.76
CA ASP A 107 -10.88 -17.50 3.62
C ASP A 107 -9.49 -17.86 3.08
N VAL A 108 -8.59 -16.89 2.97
CA VAL A 108 -7.23 -17.11 2.47
C VAL A 108 -6.39 -17.92 3.48
N MET A 109 -6.47 -17.56 4.76
CA MET A 109 -5.74 -18.29 5.81
C MET A 109 -6.19 -19.75 5.91
N VAL A 110 -7.49 -20.02 5.79
CA VAL A 110 -8.02 -21.38 5.78
C VAL A 110 -7.60 -22.14 4.53
N ARG A 111 -7.84 -21.59 3.34
CA ARG A 111 -7.68 -22.31 2.06
C ARG A 111 -6.23 -22.48 1.63
N ILE A 112 -5.38 -21.49 1.86
CA ILE A 112 -3.98 -21.48 1.44
C ILE A 112 -3.08 -21.81 2.62
N GLY A 113 -3.28 -21.15 3.76
CA GLY A 113 -2.46 -21.33 4.96
C GLY A 113 -2.72 -22.62 5.70
N GLY A 114 -3.89 -23.24 5.52
CA GLY A 114 -4.30 -24.43 6.28
C GLY A 114 -4.54 -24.14 7.76
N CYS A 115 -4.82 -22.88 8.10
CA CYS A 115 -5.05 -22.42 9.46
C CYS A 115 -6.54 -22.53 9.84
N GLU A 116 -6.82 -22.62 11.14
CA GLU A 116 -8.18 -22.49 11.65
C GLU A 116 -8.68 -21.05 11.53
N GLU A 117 -9.96 -20.88 11.18
CA GLU A 117 -10.59 -19.55 11.06
C GLU A 117 -10.55 -18.76 12.37
N SER A 118 -10.63 -19.42 13.51
CA SER A 118 -10.60 -18.86 14.87
C SER A 118 -9.31 -18.10 15.19
N LEU A 119 -8.22 -18.35 14.47
CA LEU A 119 -6.94 -17.65 14.62
C LEU A 119 -6.96 -16.24 14.01
N VAL A 120 -7.93 -15.96 13.13
CA VAL A 120 -8.08 -14.62 12.54
C VAL A 120 -8.95 -13.76 13.45
N ARG A 121 -8.35 -12.72 14.00
CA ARG A 121 -9.02 -11.75 14.88
C ARG A 121 -9.89 -10.79 14.10
N PRO A 122 -10.83 -10.10 14.76
CA PRO A 122 -11.58 -9.00 14.14
C PRO A 122 -10.64 -7.96 13.53
N ILE A 123 -11.04 -7.41 12.38
CA ILE A 123 -10.25 -6.41 11.67
C ILE A 123 -10.19 -5.09 12.47
N ILE A 124 -9.01 -4.49 12.52
CA ILE A 124 -8.82 -3.14 13.07
C ILE A 124 -9.17 -2.13 11.98
N GLY A 125 -10.32 -1.46 12.13
CA GLY A 125 -10.80 -0.44 11.22
C GLY A 125 -10.19 0.94 11.49
N ALA A 126 -10.22 1.82 10.49
CA ALA A 126 -9.81 3.22 10.63
C ALA A 126 -10.95 4.05 11.26
N GLN A 127 -10.61 4.91 12.22
CA GLN A 127 -11.56 5.84 12.81
C GLN A 127 -12.06 6.86 11.77
N HIS A 128 -11.16 7.30 10.88
CA HIS A 128 -11.45 8.22 9.79
C HIS A 128 -11.08 7.58 8.45
N PRO A 129 -12.04 6.95 7.72
CA PRO A 129 -11.77 6.23 6.48
C PRO A 129 -11.64 7.14 5.24
N TRP A 130 -11.59 8.44 5.44
CA TRP A 130 -11.40 9.49 4.42
C TRP A 130 -10.28 10.44 4.83
N ASN A 131 -9.71 11.18 3.87
CA ASN A 131 -8.65 12.17 4.08
C ASN A 131 -7.45 11.66 4.91
N TYR A 132 -7.13 10.39 4.75
CA TYR A 132 -6.09 9.73 5.55
C TYR A 132 -4.73 9.66 4.87
N ARG A 133 -4.71 9.83 3.53
CA ARG A 133 -3.52 9.54 2.74
C ARG A 133 -2.60 10.75 2.67
N ASN A 134 -1.47 10.69 3.36
CA ASN A 134 -0.49 11.76 3.46
C ASN A 134 0.44 11.89 2.24
N LYS A 135 0.42 10.94 1.30
CA LYS A 135 1.24 10.98 0.07
C LYS A 135 0.37 10.92 -1.17
N MET A 136 0.49 11.94 -1.99
CA MET A 136 -0.08 12.03 -3.33
C MET A 136 1.02 11.84 -4.39
N ALA A 137 0.71 11.14 -5.48
CA ALA A 137 1.53 11.13 -6.69
C ALA A 137 0.59 11.00 -7.89
N VAL A 138 0.31 12.10 -8.57
CA VAL A 138 -0.62 12.15 -9.69
C VAL A 138 0.10 12.30 -11.01
N PRO A 139 -0.16 11.44 -12.00
CA PRO A 139 0.32 11.62 -13.35
C PRO A 139 -0.30 12.88 -13.99
N VAL A 140 0.48 13.53 -14.83
CA VAL A 140 0.05 14.63 -15.67
C VAL A 140 -0.01 14.16 -17.12
N SER A 141 -1.17 14.28 -17.73
CA SER A 141 -1.38 13.94 -19.14
C SER A 141 -1.70 15.17 -19.96
N GLN A 142 -1.48 15.11 -21.28
CA GLN A 142 -1.84 16.15 -22.22
C GLN A 142 -3.06 15.72 -23.04
N VAL A 143 -4.12 16.51 -22.97
CA VAL A 143 -5.29 16.38 -23.84
C VAL A 143 -5.43 17.63 -24.72
N THR A 144 -6.37 17.65 -25.66
CA THR A 144 -6.58 18.76 -26.60
C THR A 144 -6.86 20.08 -25.88
N SER A 145 -7.57 20.04 -24.72
CA SER A 145 -7.91 21.22 -23.92
C SER A 145 -6.80 21.70 -22.98
N GLY A 146 -5.66 21.02 -22.91
CA GLY A 146 -4.54 21.39 -22.05
C GLY A 146 -4.04 20.23 -21.16
N PRO A 147 -3.21 20.53 -20.15
CA PRO A 147 -2.75 19.54 -19.18
C PRO A 147 -3.89 19.10 -18.27
N VAL A 148 -3.92 17.81 -17.89
CA VAL A 148 -4.86 17.24 -16.93
C VAL A 148 -4.12 16.44 -15.90
N LEU A 149 -4.44 16.66 -14.61
CA LEU A 149 -3.92 15.95 -13.46
C LEU A 149 -5.01 15.01 -12.92
N GLY A 150 -4.61 13.80 -12.53
CA GLY A 150 -5.57 12.83 -11.99
C GLY A 150 -4.96 11.46 -11.81
N TYR A 151 -5.78 10.44 -11.62
CA TYR A 151 -5.32 9.05 -11.50
C TYR A 151 -5.69 8.23 -12.73
N TYR A 152 -4.99 7.14 -12.94
CA TYR A 152 -5.29 6.24 -14.05
C TYR A 152 -6.64 5.54 -13.86
N ARG A 153 -7.35 5.36 -14.97
CA ARG A 153 -8.46 4.41 -15.04
C ARG A 153 -7.95 2.99 -14.76
N GLN A 154 -8.72 2.21 -14.02
CA GLN A 154 -8.35 0.82 -13.73
C GLN A 154 -7.99 0.05 -15.01
N GLY A 155 -6.84 -0.63 -14.97
CA GLY A 155 -6.33 -1.42 -16.09
C GLY A 155 -5.91 -0.61 -17.32
N SER A 156 -5.68 0.70 -17.21
CA SER A 156 -5.25 1.54 -18.33
C SER A 156 -4.31 2.68 -17.89
N HIS A 157 -3.67 3.33 -18.86
CA HIS A 157 -2.89 4.57 -18.69
C HIS A 157 -3.70 5.85 -19.02
N GLN A 158 -5.02 5.73 -19.14
CA GLN A 158 -5.88 6.89 -19.32
C GLN A 158 -6.01 7.65 -17.98
N VAL A 159 -5.55 8.88 -17.92
CA VAL A 159 -5.72 9.75 -16.75
C VAL A 159 -7.17 10.22 -16.67
N ILE A 160 -7.80 9.99 -15.53
CA ILE A 160 -9.12 10.51 -15.17
C ILE A 160 -8.89 11.83 -14.42
N PRO A 161 -9.32 12.97 -14.96
CA PRO A 161 -9.15 14.26 -14.30
C PRO A 161 -9.85 14.29 -12.93
N ILE A 162 -9.18 14.88 -11.94
CA ILE A 162 -9.75 15.09 -10.61
C ILE A 162 -9.51 16.52 -10.12
N ALA A 163 -10.49 17.11 -9.47
CA ALA A 163 -10.33 18.39 -8.76
C ALA A 163 -9.89 18.17 -7.30
N SER A 164 -10.24 17.02 -6.74
CA SER A 164 -9.85 16.56 -5.41
C SER A 164 -9.94 15.05 -5.30
N CYS A 165 -9.28 14.49 -4.30
CA CYS A 165 -9.32 13.06 -3.99
C CYS A 165 -9.78 12.89 -2.53
N ALA A 166 -10.92 12.24 -2.32
CA ALA A 166 -11.54 12.12 -1.00
C ALA A 166 -10.72 11.32 0.03
N ILE A 167 -9.76 10.49 -0.41
CA ILE A 167 -8.87 9.76 0.50
C ILE A 167 -7.57 10.51 0.79
N GLN A 168 -7.21 11.55 0.03
CA GLN A 168 -6.03 12.37 0.27
C GLN A 168 -6.30 13.41 1.35
N GLU A 169 -5.27 13.76 2.14
CA GLU A 169 -5.30 14.92 3.00
C GLU A 169 -5.53 16.20 2.19
N GLU A 170 -6.19 17.20 2.78
CA GLU A 170 -6.64 18.38 2.05
C GLU A 170 -5.47 19.23 1.52
N GLU A 171 -4.35 19.22 2.20
CA GLU A 171 -3.10 19.88 1.76
C GLU A 171 -2.63 19.33 0.40
N ASN A 172 -2.70 18.02 0.21
CA ASN A 172 -2.41 17.40 -1.08
C ASN A 172 -3.44 17.79 -2.16
N ASN A 173 -4.72 17.95 -1.82
CA ASN A 173 -5.76 18.42 -2.73
C ASN A 173 -5.53 19.91 -3.12
N ARG A 174 -5.05 20.73 -2.18
CA ARG A 174 -4.68 22.14 -2.47
C ARG A 174 -3.49 22.20 -3.42
N LEU A 175 -2.46 21.39 -3.19
CA LEU A 175 -1.32 21.28 -4.11
C LEU A 175 -1.75 20.82 -5.51
N LEU A 176 -2.66 19.82 -5.60
CA LEU A 176 -3.22 19.33 -6.86
C LEU A 176 -3.91 20.46 -7.64
N ARG A 177 -4.82 21.20 -7.00
CA ARG A 177 -5.56 22.31 -7.61
C ARG A 177 -4.63 23.45 -8.05
N PHE A 178 -3.66 23.78 -7.20
CA PHE A 178 -2.63 24.76 -7.53
C PHE A 178 -1.85 24.33 -8.79
N ALA A 179 -1.33 23.11 -8.83
CA ALA A 179 -0.54 22.61 -9.94
C ALA A 179 -1.35 22.58 -11.25
N GLN A 180 -2.61 22.12 -11.21
CA GLN A 180 -3.51 22.14 -12.36
C GLN A 180 -3.72 23.57 -12.87
N GLY A 181 -4.02 24.52 -11.98
CA GLY A 181 -4.23 25.94 -12.33
C GLY A 181 -2.97 26.61 -12.85
N PHE A 182 -1.82 26.37 -12.22
CA PHE A 182 -0.52 26.90 -12.64
C PHE A 182 -0.17 26.42 -14.07
N MET A 183 -0.22 25.11 -14.30
CA MET A 183 0.09 24.56 -15.62
C MET A 183 -0.85 25.08 -16.73
N THR A 184 -2.13 25.25 -16.42
CA THR A 184 -3.11 25.79 -17.37
C THR A 184 -2.82 27.24 -17.70
N ARG A 185 -2.61 28.12 -16.67
CA ARG A 185 -2.31 29.54 -16.87
C ARG A 185 -1.04 29.78 -17.69
N HIS A 186 -0.02 28.99 -17.42
CA HIS A 186 1.30 29.14 -18.04
C HIS A 186 1.51 28.22 -19.24
N GLN A 187 0.47 27.55 -19.73
CA GLN A 187 0.48 26.68 -20.91
C GLN A 187 1.57 25.61 -20.87
N LEU A 188 1.87 25.10 -19.66
CA LEU A 188 2.81 23.98 -19.49
C LEU A 188 2.19 22.68 -19.99
N THR A 189 3.01 21.85 -20.64
CA THR A 189 2.52 20.61 -21.24
C THR A 189 2.68 19.41 -20.30
N GLY A 190 1.63 18.57 -20.23
CA GLY A 190 1.70 17.27 -19.64
C GLY A 190 2.50 16.27 -20.52
N TYR A 191 3.18 15.32 -19.88
CA TYR A 191 3.92 14.30 -20.60
C TYR A 191 2.96 13.28 -21.24
N ASN A 192 3.20 12.98 -22.50
CA ASN A 192 2.49 11.95 -23.23
C ASN A 192 3.39 10.72 -23.40
N GLU A 193 3.05 9.64 -22.71
CA GLU A 193 3.85 8.40 -22.69
C GLU A 193 3.98 7.74 -24.06
N LYS A 194 3.00 7.90 -24.95
CA LYS A 194 3.01 7.31 -26.31
C LYS A 194 3.97 8.04 -27.23
N THR A 195 3.96 9.38 -27.19
CA THR A 195 4.78 10.21 -28.07
C THR A 195 6.12 10.60 -27.49
N GLY A 196 6.29 10.49 -26.16
CA GLY A 196 7.46 10.97 -25.43
C GLY A 196 7.57 12.50 -25.36
N ARG A 197 6.51 13.23 -25.70
CA ARG A 197 6.46 14.70 -25.72
C ARG A 197 5.78 15.25 -24.46
N GLY A 198 6.11 16.50 -24.11
CA GLY A 198 5.61 17.19 -22.93
C GLY A 198 6.65 17.24 -21.81
N SER A 199 6.45 18.15 -20.86
CA SER A 199 7.46 18.46 -19.84
C SER A 199 7.16 17.82 -18.50
N VAL A 200 5.97 18.02 -17.94
CA VAL A 200 5.64 17.54 -16.57
C VAL A 200 5.00 16.17 -16.62
N ARG A 201 5.57 15.23 -15.86
CA ARG A 201 5.09 13.84 -15.78
C ARG A 201 4.19 13.57 -14.59
N HIS A 202 4.61 14.05 -13.41
CA HIS A 202 3.87 13.86 -12.16
C HIS A 202 3.97 15.08 -11.27
N ILE A 203 2.96 15.25 -10.43
CA ILE A 203 3.02 16.09 -9.24
C ILE A 203 2.92 15.18 -8.04
N MET A 204 3.91 15.26 -7.15
CA MET A 204 3.90 14.50 -5.89
C MET A 204 3.82 15.48 -4.72
N GLY A 205 2.97 15.16 -3.75
CA GLY A 205 2.87 15.84 -2.46
C GLY A 205 3.09 14.85 -1.32
N ARG A 206 3.76 15.29 -0.28
CA ARG A 206 3.82 14.61 1.01
C ARG A 206 3.38 15.58 2.10
N VAL A 207 2.55 15.12 2.99
CA VAL A 207 2.12 15.87 4.16
C VAL A 207 2.83 15.29 5.38
N GLY A 208 3.55 16.15 6.09
CA GLY A 208 4.19 15.83 7.37
C GLY A 208 3.31 16.18 8.54
N ASP A 209 3.86 16.09 9.74
CA ASP A 209 3.15 16.53 10.94
C ASP A 209 2.82 18.04 10.84
N HIS A 210 1.70 18.42 11.45
CA HIS A 210 1.18 19.79 11.41
C HIS A 210 0.78 20.34 10.03
N GLY A 211 0.53 19.45 9.04
CA GLY A 211 0.07 19.85 7.71
C GLY A 211 1.16 20.46 6.82
N GLU A 212 2.44 20.35 7.17
CA GLU A 212 3.56 20.78 6.33
C GLU A 212 3.64 19.96 5.05
N VAL A 213 3.83 20.60 3.91
CA VAL A 213 3.85 19.93 2.60
C VAL A 213 5.22 20.00 1.94
N MET A 214 5.67 18.86 1.44
CA MET A 214 6.75 18.75 0.46
C MET A 214 6.14 18.54 -0.92
N ALA A 215 6.40 19.44 -1.85
CA ALA A 215 5.99 19.36 -3.24
C ALA A 215 7.14 18.89 -4.12
N VAL A 216 6.90 17.91 -4.99
CA VAL A 216 7.88 17.45 -5.98
C VAL A 216 7.26 17.52 -7.37
N ILE A 217 7.85 18.33 -8.25
CA ILE A 217 7.49 18.43 -9.66
C ILE A 217 8.39 17.47 -10.43
N VAL A 218 7.80 16.48 -11.10
CA VAL A 218 8.55 15.48 -11.86
C VAL A 218 8.45 15.81 -13.35
N THR A 219 9.61 15.96 -14.00
CA THR A 219 9.68 16.25 -15.45
C THR A 219 10.29 15.08 -16.23
N ALA A 220 10.02 15.06 -17.54
CA ALA A 220 10.58 14.07 -18.45
C ALA A 220 12.02 14.42 -18.90
N SER A 221 12.48 15.65 -18.65
CA SER A 221 13.80 16.14 -19.04
C SER A 221 14.42 16.97 -17.92
N GLY A 222 15.73 17.25 -18.02
CA GLY A 222 16.55 17.87 -16.97
C GLY A 222 16.21 19.33 -16.62
N LYS A 223 15.21 19.97 -17.26
CA LYS A 223 14.78 21.34 -16.93
C LYS A 223 13.33 21.38 -16.48
N LEU A 224 13.08 22.06 -15.38
CA LEU A 224 11.74 22.43 -14.96
C LEU A 224 11.40 23.80 -15.60
N PRO A 225 10.41 23.85 -16.52
CA PRO A 225 9.98 25.13 -17.08
C PRO A 225 9.43 26.03 -15.97
N LEU A 226 9.82 27.30 -15.96
CA LEU A 226 9.36 28.33 -15.01
C LEU A 226 9.65 27.99 -13.54
N ALA A 227 10.79 27.36 -13.24
CA ALA A 227 11.13 26.89 -11.90
C ALA A 227 10.97 27.98 -10.82
N ASP A 228 11.48 29.19 -11.05
CA ASP A 228 11.40 30.32 -10.11
C ASP A 228 9.94 30.76 -9.88
N LEU A 229 9.10 30.65 -10.91
CA LEU A 229 7.69 31.02 -10.83
C LEU A 229 6.90 29.94 -10.06
N TRP A 230 7.21 28.65 -10.29
CA TRP A 230 6.67 27.56 -9.45
C TRP A 230 6.95 27.82 -7.97
N VAL A 231 8.19 28.13 -7.63
CA VAL A 231 8.59 28.39 -6.24
C VAL A 231 7.88 29.64 -5.69
N SER A 232 7.90 30.75 -6.41
CA SER A 232 7.35 32.03 -5.92
C SER A 232 5.83 32.00 -5.73
N GLU A 233 5.08 31.45 -6.72
CA GLU A 233 3.62 31.34 -6.61
C GLU A 233 3.20 30.30 -5.56
N MET A 234 3.89 29.17 -5.49
CA MET A 234 3.60 28.11 -4.50
C MET A 234 3.77 28.63 -3.08
N ARG A 235 4.87 29.32 -2.78
CA ARG A 235 5.12 29.98 -1.47
C ARG A 235 4.05 31.02 -1.13
N LYS A 236 3.55 31.74 -2.11
CA LYS A 236 2.55 32.78 -1.89
C LYS A 236 1.15 32.22 -1.65
N LEU A 237 0.78 31.16 -2.37
CA LEU A 237 -0.58 30.64 -2.42
C LEU A 237 -0.82 29.43 -1.52
N LEU A 238 0.25 28.71 -1.17
CA LEU A 238 0.22 27.52 -0.33
C LEU A 238 1.22 27.66 0.82
N PRO A 239 0.87 28.39 1.89
CA PRO A 239 1.77 28.64 3.03
C PRO A 239 2.21 27.36 3.75
N GLU A 240 1.44 26.27 3.64
CA GLU A 240 1.78 24.95 4.16
C GLU A 240 2.91 24.27 3.39
N VAL A 241 3.23 24.67 2.16
CA VAL A 241 4.36 24.11 1.41
C VAL A 241 5.65 24.68 1.99
N VAL A 242 6.43 23.83 2.63
CA VAL A 242 7.70 24.16 3.28
C VAL A 242 8.92 23.58 2.56
N SER A 243 8.71 22.76 1.54
CA SER A 243 9.75 22.07 0.78
C SER A 243 9.34 21.94 -0.70
N ILE A 244 10.22 22.30 -1.61
CA ILE A 244 9.95 22.19 -3.05
C ILE A 244 11.16 21.51 -3.74
N TYR A 245 10.85 20.49 -4.51
CA TYR A 245 11.81 19.72 -5.29
C TYR A 245 11.44 19.65 -6.77
N HIS A 246 12.43 19.56 -7.62
CA HIS A 246 12.32 19.11 -9.01
C HIS A 246 13.01 17.76 -9.15
N ASN A 247 12.30 16.78 -9.70
CA ASN A 247 12.85 15.46 -10.02
C ASN A 247 12.81 15.21 -11.52
N VAL A 248 13.84 14.56 -12.06
CA VAL A 248 13.93 14.22 -13.48
C VAL A 248 13.73 12.72 -13.66
N GLN A 249 12.62 12.35 -14.30
CA GLN A 249 12.32 10.97 -14.69
C GLN A 249 12.32 10.83 -16.21
N SER A 250 13.49 10.59 -16.78
CA SER A 250 13.67 10.46 -18.23
C SER A 250 13.39 9.05 -18.78
N HIS A 251 13.40 8.04 -17.91
CA HIS A 251 13.18 6.65 -18.33
C HIS A 251 11.70 6.32 -18.51
N LYS A 252 11.41 5.45 -19.50
CA LYS A 252 10.09 4.85 -19.65
C LYS A 252 9.90 3.78 -18.56
N GLY A 253 8.71 3.67 -18.02
CA GLY A 253 8.36 2.67 -17.00
C GLY A 253 7.48 3.24 -15.91
N ASN A 254 7.16 2.43 -14.90
CA ASN A 254 6.19 2.74 -13.85
C ASN A 254 6.81 3.53 -12.67
N ALA A 255 8.13 3.74 -12.65
CA ALA A 255 8.77 4.51 -11.59
C ALA A 255 8.36 6.00 -11.70
N ILE A 256 7.85 6.55 -10.60
CA ILE A 256 7.40 7.95 -10.53
C ILE A 256 8.61 8.89 -10.47
N LEU A 257 9.58 8.57 -9.62
CA LEU A 257 10.79 9.37 -9.44
C LEU A 257 11.97 8.76 -10.19
N GLY A 258 12.75 9.63 -10.83
CA GLY A 258 14.08 9.31 -11.35
C GLY A 258 15.17 9.54 -10.31
N LYS A 259 16.41 9.20 -10.65
CA LYS A 259 17.57 9.33 -9.73
C LYS A 259 18.01 10.77 -9.52
N GLU A 260 17.85 11.62 -10.53
CA GLU A 260 18.24 13.03 -10.49
C GLU A 260 17.17 13.87 -9.78
N ILE A 261 17.56 14.59 -8.73
CA ILE A 261 16.67 15.45 -7.95
C ILE A 261 17.37 16.74 -7.55
N HIS A 262 16.66 17.85 -7.65
CA HIS A 262 17.12 19.18 -7.33
C HIS A 262 16.25 19.78 -6.24
N HIS A 263 16.86 20.19 -5.12
CA HIS A 263 16.18 20.95 -4.08
C HIS A 263 16.06 22.41 -4.54
N LEU A 264 14.82 22.88 -4.70
CA LEU A 264 14.55 24.23 -5.20
C LEU A 264 14.39 25.23 -4.07
N TRP A 265 13.72 24.84 -2.98
CA TRP A 265 13.45 25.73 -1.87
C TRP A 265 13.01 25.01 -0.60
N GLY A 266 13.32 25.63 0.57
CA GLY A 266 12.76 25.27 1.87
C GLY A 266 13.50 24.16 2.60
N LYS A 267 12.77 23.35 3.38
CA LYS A 267 13.30 22.21 4.14
C LYS A 267 13.75 21.10 3.19
N LYS A 268 14.82 20.37 3.56
CA LYS A 268 15.25 19.20 2.79
C LYS A 268 14.42 17.94 3.11
N THR A 269 13.89 17.87 4.32
CA THR A 269 13.05 16.75 4.81
C THR A 269 11.81 17.32 5.50
N LEU A 270 10.75 16.51 5.56
CA LEU A 270 9.64 16.73 6.48
C LEU A 270 9.86 15.88 7.74
N THR A 271 9.31 16.30 8.85
CA THR A 271 9.21 15.48 10.05
C THR A 271 7.85 14.80 10.08
N SER A 272 7.85 13.50 10.35
CA SER A 272 6.63 12.72 10.64
C SER A 272 6.85 11.86 11.86
N SER A 273 5.94 11.92 12.83
CA SER A 273 6.01 11.08 14.04
C SER A 273 5.28 9.75 13.82
N LEU A 274 5.77 8.69 14.47
CA LEU A 274 5.15 7.37 14.48
C LEU A 274 5.57 6.66 15.78
N CYS A 275 4.61 6.12 16.54
CA CYS A 275 4.86 5.44 17.82
C CYS A 275 5.71 6.28 18.81
N GLY A 276 5.49 7.58 18.86
CA GLY A 276 6.24 8.50 19.73
C GLY A 276 7.65 8.87 19.26
N LEU A 277 8.09 8.36 18.11
CA LEU A 277 9.37 8.68 17.48
C LEU A 277 9.17 9.65 16.32
N ALA A 278 10.17 10.48 16.03
CA ALA A 278 10.18 11.40 14.92
C ALA A 278 11.08 10.88 13.78
N PHE A 279 10.60 10.96 12.54
CA PHE A 279 11.29 10.48 11.34
C PHE A 279 11.49 11.61 10.36
N GLU A 280 12.69 11.70 9.80
CA GLU A 280 12.96 12.56 8.68
C GLU A 280 12.56 11.88 7.36
N VAL A 281 11.59 12.49 6.66
CA VAL A 281 11.02 11.96 5.42
C VAL A 281 11.51 12.78 4.23
N SER A 282 12.34 12.17 3.38
CA SER A 282 12.82 12.75 2.12
C SER A 282 11.83 12.47 0.97
N PRO A 283 12.04 13.06 -0.23
CA PRO A 283 11.24 12.69 -1.41
C PRO A 283 11.27 11.18 -1.74
N PHE A 284 12.37 10.49 -1.46
CA PHE A 284 12.57 9.08 -1.77
C PHE A 284 12.19 8.13 -0.65
N SER A 285 12.18 8.59 0.61
CA SER A 285 11.91 7.73 1.76
C SER A 285 10.56 7.02 1.62
N PHE A 286 10.51 5.73 1.94
CA PHE A 286 9.25 5.06 2.22
C PHE A 286 8.76 5.52 3.61
N PHE A 287 7.51 5.88 3.70
CA PHE A 287 6.82 6.15 4.95
C PHE A 287 5.35 5.78 4.80
N GLN A 288 4.73 5.25 5.83
CA GLN A 288 3.35 4.78 5.80
C GLN A 288 2.38 5.93 5.48
N VAL A 289 1.45 5.68 4.55
CA VAL A 289 0.57 6.73 4.01
C VAL A 289 -0.67 7.01 4.86
N HIS A 290 -0.96 6.15 5.82
CA HIS A 290 -2.06 6.25 6.76
C HIS A 290 -1.51 6.14 8.18
N LYS A 291 -1.01 7.25 8.71
CA LYS A 291 -0.28 7.30 9.98
C LYS A 291 -1.05 6.67 11.15
N PRO A 292 -2.33 7.02 11.47
CA PRO A 292 -3.03 6.42 12.60
C PRO A 292 -3.14 4.89 12.50
N GLN A 293 -3.39 4.36 11.29
CA GLN A 293 -3.47 2.90 11.10
C GLN A 293 -2.09 2.24 11.16
N ALA A 294 -1.04 2.93 10.74
CA ALA A 294 0.33 2.43 10.87
C ALA A 294 0.75 2.31 12.35
N GLU A 295 0.33 3.24 13.19
CA GLU A 295 0.54 3.16 14.65
C GLU A 295 -0.14 1.92 15.23
N LEU A 296 -1.42 1.68 14.92
CA LEU A 296 -2.15 0.47 15.36
C LEU A 296 -1.53 -0.82 14.82
N LEU A 297 -1.05 -0.82 13.57
CA LEU A 297 -0.34 -1.95 12.99
C LEU A 297 0.95 -2.26 13.76
N TYR A 298 1.74 -1.23 14.07
CA TYR A 298 3.02 -1.37 14.79
C TYR A 298 2.80 -1.70 16.26
N GLU A 299 1.80 -1.10 16.92
CA GLU A 299 1.40 -1.49 18.27
C GLU A 299 1.05 -2.98 18.35
N LYS A 300 0.34 -3.49 17.34
CA LYS A 300 0.01 -4.91 17.27
C LYS A 300 1.24 -5.78 17.05
N ALA A 301 2.18 -5.34 16.19
CA ALA A 301 3.45 -6.04 15.99
C ALA A 301 4.30 -6.06 17.27
N LEU A 302 4.37 -4.94 17.99
CA LEU A 302 5.02 -4.84 19.30
C LEU A 302 4.38 -5.75 20.35
N ALA A 303 3.04 -5.81 20.38
CA ALA A 303 2.31 -6.69 21.29
C ALA A 303 2.62 -8.17 21.01
N TYR A 304 2.74 -8.56 19.73
CA TYR A 304 3.11 -9.92 19.35
C TYR A 304 4.59 -10.25 19.59
N ALA A 305 5.47 -9.25 19.48
CA ALA A 305 6.87 -9.41 19.84
C ALA A 305 7.05 -9.64 21.35
N ASP A 306 6.16 -9.10 22.20
CA ASP A 306 6.10 -9.32 23.67
C ASP A 306 7.46 -9.12 24.34
N LEU A 307 7.98 -7.87 24.21
CA LEU A 307 9.33 -7.48 24.62
C LEU A 307 9.33 -6.92 26.06
N HIS A 308 10.33 -7.31 26.86
CA HIS A 308 10.49 -6.95 28.27
C HIS A 308 11.83 -6.27 28.60
N GLY A 309 12.63 -5.92 27.58
CA GLY A 309 13.87 -5.12 27.72
C GLY A 309 15.18 -5.90 27.61
N GLY A 310 15.15 -7.22 27.54
CA GLY A 310 16.34 -8.06 27.41
C GLY A 310 16.52 -8.71 26.04
N GLU A 311 15.47 -8.70 25.22
CA GLU A 311 15.40 -9.49 24.00
C GLU A 311 16.28 -8.92 22.88
N THR A 312 16.85 -9.83 22.09
CA THR A 312 17.46 -9.54 20.79
C THR A 312 16.43 -9.76 19.68
N VAL A 313 16.16 -8.70 18.90
CA VAL A 313 15.20 -8.70 17.80
C VAL A 313 15.92 -8.52 16.46
N ILE A 314 15.56 -9.30 15.45
CA ILE A 314 15.93 -9.05 14.07
C ILE A 314 14.72 -8.51 13.32
N ASP A 315 14.87 -7.38 12.62
CA ASP A 315 13.94 -6.87 11.62
C ASP A 315 14.53 -7.17 10.23
N ALA A 316 13.97 -8.17 9.55
CA ALA A 316 14.56 -8.73 8.34
C ALA A 316 14.30 -7.90 7.07
N TYR A 317 13.43 -6.88 7.13
CA TYR A 317 13.08 -5.96 6.03
C TYR A 317 12.89 -4.54 6.59
N CYS A 318 13.92 -4.01 7.26
CA CYS A 318 13.75 -2.84 8.12
C CYS A 318 13.46 -1.53 7.36
N GLY A 319 13.70 -1.45 6.06
CA GLY A 319 13.51 -0.23 5.28
C GLY A 319 14.27 0.95 5.92
N THR A 320 13.56 2.05 6.17
CA THR A 320 14.12 3.25 6.85
C THR A 320 14.10 3.14 8.39
N GLY A 321 13.91 1.94 8.92
CA GLY A 321 14.01 1.64 10.35
C GLY A 321 12.74 1.91 11.15
N THR A 322 11.58 2.14 10.54
CA THR A 322 10.37 2.54 11.28
C THR A 322 9.92 1.51 12.30
N ILE A 323 9.78 0.24 11.92
CA ILE A 323 9.42 -0.84 12.86
C ILE A 323 10.58 -1.12 13.82
N SER A 324 11.83 -1.21 13.29
CA SER A 324 13.02 -1.46 14.09
C SER A 324 13.16 -0.49 15.26
N LEU A 325 12.96 0.81 15.03
CA LEU A 325 13.09 1.83 16.06
C LEU A 325 11.93 1.78 17.06
N CYS A 326 10.71 1.45 16.62
CA CYS A 326 9.60 1.20 17.54
C CYS A 326 9.89 0.00 18.45
N LEU A 327 10.46 -1.09 17.92
CA LEU A 327 10.89 -2.26 18.69
C LEU A 327 12.02 -1.90 19.69
N ALA A 328 12.99 -1.08 19.26
CA ALA A 328 14.14 -0.69 20.07
C ALA A 328 13.76 0.06 21.37
N GLN A 329 12.57 0.68 21.41
CA GLN A 329 12.06 1.30 22.66
C GLN A 329 11.79 0.27 23.77
N LYS A 330 11.63 -1.03 23.42
CA LYS A 330 11.27 -2.09 24.37
C LYS A 330 12.20 -3.29 24.32
N ALA A 331 13.07 -3.42 23.32
CA ALA A 331 14.04 -4.51 23.17
C ALA A 331 15.37 -4.17 23.83
N GLY A 332 16.14 -5.17 24.21
CA GLY A 332 17.54 -5.00 24.61
C GLY A 332 18.43 -4.64 23.44
N ARG A 333 18.22 -5.26 22.28
CA ARG A 333 18.97 -5.03 21.04
C ARG A 333 18.10 -5.27 19.82
N VAL A 334 18.21 -4.40 18.80
CA VAL A 334 17.55 -4.58 17.50
C VAL A 334 18.59 -4.60 16.39
N ILE A 335 18.45 -5.54 15.46
CA ILE A 335 19.25 -5.65 14.25
C ILE A 335 18.34 -5.54 13.04
N GLY A 336 18.42 -4.39 12.34
CA GLY A 336 17.71 -4.14 11.10
C GLY A 336 18.53 -4.57 9.88
N ILE A 337 17.91 -5.32 8.99
CA ILE A 337 18.53 -5.81 7.74
C ILE A 337 17.67 -5.31 6.57
N GLU A 338 18.31 -4.69 5.58
CA GLU A 338 17.67 -4.17 4.37
C GLU A 338 18.67 -4.21 3.22
N ILE A 339 18.22 -4.58 2.03
CA ILE A 339 19.08 -4.68 0.85
C ILE A 339 19.41 -3.31 0.24
N VAL A 340 18.55 -2.32 0.47
CA VAL A 340 18.69 -0.96 -0.09
C VAL A 340 19.58 -0.11 0.82
N LYS A 341 20.78 0.21 0.35
CA LYS A 341 21.77 0.97 1.15
C LYS A 341 21.27 2.34 1.58
N GLU A 342 20.58 3.05 0.71
CA GLU A 342 20.03 4.38 0.99
C GLU A 342 18.98 4.34 2.12
N ALA A 343 18.19 3.27 2.20
CA ALA A 343 17.24 3.06 3.29
C ALA A 343 17.96 2.82 4.63
N ILE A 344 19.07 2.07 4.62
CA ILE A 344 19.90 1.87 5.81
C ILE A 344 20.54 3.17 6.30
N GLU A 345 21.01 4.04 5.40
CA GLU A 345 21.51 5.36 5.79
C GLU A 345 20.42 6.22 6.42
N ASP A 346 19.19 6.16 5.91
CA ASP A 346 18.06 6.85 6.51
C ASP A 346 17.69 6.23 7.88
N ALA A 347 17.73 4.89 8.03
CA ALA A 347 17.49 4.21 9.30
C ALA A 347 18.49 4.64 10.39
N LYS A 348 19.78 4.71 10.05
CA LYS A 348 20.84 5.19 10.97
C LYS A 348 20.62 6.64 11.38
N LYS A 349 20.24 7.53 10.46
CA LYS A 349 19.91 8.92 10.75
C LYS A 349 18.69 9.01 11.69
N ASN A 350 17.65 8.24 11.42
CA ASN A 350 16.45 8.19 12.24
C ASN A 350 16.76 7.66 13.65
N ALA A 351 17.64 6.65 13.80
CA ALA A 351 18.10 6.19 15.10
C ALA A 351 18.82 7.30 15.88
N ALA A 352 19.78 7.97 15.24
CA ALA A 352 20.52 9.07 15.85
C ALA A 352 19.59 10.26 16.21
N PHE A 353 18.64 10.58 15.35
CA PHE A 353 17.66 11.66 15.56
C PHE A 353 16.77 11.39 16.79
N ASN A 354 16.45 10.13 17.07
CA ASN A 354 15.66 9.70 18.22
C ASN A 354 16.50 9.24 19.42
N HIS A 355 17.83 9.41 19.38
CA HIS A 355 18.74 8.99 20.46
C HIS A 355 18.62 7.49 20.81
N ILE A 356 18.37 6.63 19.80
CA ILE A 356 18.28 5.18 19.95
C ILE A 356 19.66 4.58 19.64
N GLU A 357 20.30 4.00 20.66
CA GLU A 357 21.64 3.44 20.59
C GLU A 357 21.68 1.91 20.49
N ASN A 358 20.57 1.24 20.81
CA ASN A 358 20.44 -0.22 20.83
C ASN A 358 19.91 -0.82 19.50
N ALA A 359 19.89 -0.04 18.42
CA ALA A 359 19.52 -0.49 17.09
C ALA A 359 20.70 -0.39 16.12
N GLU A 360 21.02 -1.49 15.46
CA GLU A 360 22.08 -1.62 14.47
C GLU A 360 21.47 -1.91 13.09
N PHE A 361 22.02 -1.33 12.01
CA PHE A 361 21.46 -1.47 10.66
C PHE A 361 22.50 -1.92 9.65
N TYR A 362 22.16 -2.95 8.86
CA TYR A 362 23.02 -3.62 7.90
C TYR A 362 22.42 -3.65 6.50
N ALA A 363 23.19 -3.17 5.51
CA ALA A 363 22.82 -3.26 4.10
C ALA A 363 23.20 -4.65 3.56
N ALA A 364 22.26 -5.59 3.61
CA ALA A 364 22.48 -6.99 3.24
C ALA A 364 21.18 -7.69 2.81
N ASP A 365 21.32 -8.83 2.11
CA ASP A 365 20.22 -9.77 1.92
C ASP A 365 19.97 -10.56 3.22
N ALA A 366 18.75 -10.55 3.70
CA ALA A 366 18.38 -11.19 4.98
C ALA A 366 18.61 -12.72 4.95
N GLY A 367 18.35 -13.37 3.81
CA GLY A 367 18.55 -14.82 3.64
C GLY A 367 20.00 -15.25 3.71
N GLU A 368 20.93 -14.35 3.34
CA GLU A 368 22.37 -14.61 3.42
C GLU A 368 22.98 -14.12 4.74
N PHE A 369 22.49 -13.03 5.28
CA PHE A 369 23.07 -12.38 6.45
C PHE A 369 22.67 -13.01 7.77
N MET A 370 21.41 -13.41 7.94
CA MET A 370 20.95 -14.10 9.16
C MET A 370 21.72 -15.39 9.49
N PRO A 371 22.03 -16.29 8.53
CA PRO A 371 22.88 -17.46 8.81
C PRO A 371 24.29 -17.11 9.28
N LYS A 372 24.89 -16.02 8.78
CA LYS A 372 26.20 -15.56 9.23
C LYS A 372 26.15 -15.09 10.68
N LEU A 373 25.16 -14.27 11.02
CA LEU A 373 24.95 -13.83 12.41
C LEU A 373 24.77 -15.03 13.35
N TYR A 374 24.02 -16.06 12.92
CA TYR A 374 23.83 -17.27 13.70
C TYR A 374 25.14 -18.05 13.93
N GLN A 375 26.00 -18.16 12.89
CA GLN A 375 27.31 -18.78 12.99
C GLN A 375 28.26 -18.01 13.92
N GLU A 376 28.12 -16.67 13.98
CA GLU A 376 28.83 -15.78 14.90
C GLU A 376 28.30 -15.84 16.33
N GLY A 377 27.30 -16.66 16.60
CA GLY A 377 26.76 -16.90 17.95
C GLY A 377 25.51 -16.08 18.29
N LEU A 378 24.99 -15.28 17.37
CA LEU A 378 23.76 -14.52 17.62
C LEU A 378 22.54 -15.45 17.74
N ARG A 379 21.73 -15.22 18.75
CA ARG A 379 20.48 -15.96 19.00
C ARG A 379 19.36 -14.94 19.23
N PRO A 380 18.55 -14.65 18.18
CA PRO A 380 17.45 -13.73 18.34
C PRO A 380 16.29 -14.39 19.12
N ASP A 381 15.65 -13.63 19.97
CA ASP A 381 14.43 -14.06 20.65
C ASP A 381 13.21 -13.90 19.73
N VAL A 382 13.22 -12.85 18.91
CA VAL A 382 12.14 -12.50 17.99
C VAL A 382 12.72 -12.13 16.62
N ILE A 383 12.05 -12.57 15.55
CA ILE A 383 12.28 -12.07 14.19
C ILE A 383 11.01 -11.41 13.69
N VAL A 384 11.13 -10.16 13.24
CA VAL A 384 10.05 -9.40 12.60
C VAL A 384 10.31 -9.38 11.08
N MET A 385 9.27 -9.56 10.29
CA MET A 385 9.32 -9.54 8.83
C MET A 385 8.21 -8.66 8.27
N ASP A 386 8.55 -7.67 7.46
CA ASP A 386 7.61 -6.86 6.68
C ASP A 386 8.04 -6.84 5.20
N PRO A 387 7.90 -7.99 4.49
CA PRO A 387 8.40 -8.13 3.13
C PRO A 387 7.53 -7.36 2.12
N VAL A 388 8.07 -7.19 0.91
CA VAL A 388 7.34 -6.71 -0.25
C VAL A 388 6.16 -7.63 -0.60
N ARG A 389 5.25 -7.18 -1.47
CA ARG A 389 4.02 -7.92 -1.88
C ARG A 389 4.23 -9.36 -2.34
N ALA A 390 5.42 -9.71 -2.78
CA ALA A 390 5.77 -11.08 -3.18
C ALA A 390 5.91 -12.05 -2.00
N GLY A 391 5.97 -11.54 -0.77
CA GLY A 391 6.30 -12.29 0.44
C GLY A 391 7.80 -12.56 0.56
N CYS A 392 8.18 -13.44 1.46
CA CYS A 392 9.56 -13.87 1.65
C CYS A 392 9.96 -14.97 0.65
N SER A 393 11.25 -15.01 0.32
CA SER A 393 11.83 -16.18 -0.36
C SER A 393 11.96 -17.36 0.62
N GLU A 394 11.98 -18.59 0.09
CA GLU A 394 12.23 -19.77 0.91
C GLU A 394 13.57 -19.69 1.65
N THR A 395 14.58 -19.06 1.05
CA THR A 395 15.88 -18.84 1.68
C THR A 395 15.75 -17.99 2.95
N VAL A 396 14.99 -16.89 2.90
CA VAL A 396 14.77 -16.03 4.08
C VAL A 396 13.97 -16.76 5.15
N LEU A 397 12.90 -17.50 4.78
CA LEU A 397 12.09 -18.26 5.72
C LEU A 397 12.91 -19.35 6.41
N SER A 398 13.73 -20.08 5.65
CA SER A 398 14.63 -21.12 6.18
C SER A 398 15.72 -20.52 7.09
N ALA A 399 16.30 -19.38 6.71
CA ALA A 399 17.27 -18.68 7.52
C ALA A 399 16.68 -18.21 8.85
N ALA A 400 15.48 -17.61 8.82
CA ALA A 400 14.78 -17.18 10.01
C ALA A 400 14.44 -18.34 10.95
N ALA A 401 13.87 -19.42 10.42
CA ALA A 401 13.57 -20.61 11.20
C ALA A 401 14.85 -21.27 11.77
N GLY A 402 15.94 -21.29 10.99
CA GLY A 402 17.25 -21.83 11.39
C GLY A 402 17.90 -21.07 12.55
N MET A 403 17.59 -19.79 12.75
CA MET A 403 18.02 -19.01 13.92
C MET A 403 17.24 -19.36 15.20
N GLN A 404 16.18 -20.13 15.09
CA GLN A 404 15.37 -20.66 16.19
C GLN A 404 14.77 -19.60 17.13
N PRO A 405 14.25 -18.45 16.64
CA PRO A 405 13.60 -17.49 17.53
C PRO A 405 12.38 -18.13 18.21
N SER A 406 12.05 -17.68 19.41
CA SER A 406 10.83 -18.12 20.10
C SER A 406 9.57 -17.64 19.38
N ARG A 407 9.65 -16.49 18.72
CA ARG A 407 8.53 -15.83 18.01
C ARG A 407 8.98 -15.28 16.65
N ILE A 408 8.08 -15.38 15.69
CA ILE A 408 8.15 -14.67 14.42
C ILE A 408 6.91 -13.77 14.33
N VAL A 409 7.12 -12.46 14.13
CA VAL A 409 6.05 -11.51 13.84
C VAL A 409 6.09 -11.19 12.36
N TYR A 410 5.01 -11.49 11.66
CA TYR A 410 4.94 -11.31 10.21
C TYR A 410 3.91 -10.21 9.87
N VAL A 411 4.37 -9.11 9.32
CA VAL A 411 3.54 -8.04 8.75
C VAL A 411 3.41 -8.29 7.25
N SER A 412 2.21 -8.13 6.67
CA SER A 412 2.01 -8.39 5.24
C SER A 412 0.92 -7.52 4.62
N CYS A 413 1.26 -6.93 3.49
CA CYS A 413 0.32 -6.23 2.60
C CYS A 413 -0.39 -7.17 1.60
N ASN A 414 -0.12 -8.49 1.65
CA ASN A 414 -0.73 -9.49 0.78
C ASN A 414 -0.94 -10.80 1.53
N VAL A 415 -2.15 -10.99 2.04
CA VAL A 415 -2.51 -12.17 2.83
C VAL A 415 -2.27 -13.51 2.11
N ALA A 416 -2.35 -13.55 0.76
CA ALA A 416 -2.14 -14.80 0.03
C ALA A 416 -0.67 -15.25 0.04
N THR A 417 0.28 -14.29 -0.08
CA THR A 417 1.71 -14.60 0.06
C THR A 417 2.06 -14.92 1.51
N PHE A 418 1.49 -14.20 2.47
CA PHE A 418 1.65 -14.55 3.88
C PHE A 418 1.14 -15.95 4.19
N ALA A 419 -0.05 -16.34 3.72
CA ALA A 419 -0.61 -17.69 3.94
C ALA A 419 0.30 -18.80 3.36
N ARG A 420 0.91 -18.54 2.18
CA ARG A 420 1.94 -19.44 1.60
C ARG A 420 3.16 -19.53 2.51
N ASP A 421 3.68 -18.40 2.95
CA ASP A 421 4.89 -18.32 3.78
C ASP A 421 4.66 -18.95 5.16
N ALA A 422 3.48 -18.73 5.75
CA ALA A 422 3.06 -19.35 6.99
C ALA A 422 3.03 -20.90 6.89
N LYS A 423 2.56 -21.43 5.75
CA LYS A 423 2.57 -22.88 5.50
C LYS A 423 4.00 -23.43 5.38
N ILE A 424 4.92 -22.67 4.79
CA ILE A 424 6.35 -23.05 4.73
C ILE A 424 6.94 -23.05 6.16
N LEU A 425 6.70 -21.98 6.94
CA LEU A 425 7.16 -21.88 8.32
C LEU A 425 6.57 -22.98 9.21
N ALA A 426 5.33 -23.42 8.94
CA ALA A 426 4.75 -24.57 9.64
C ALA A 426 5.55 -25.85 9.42
N GLY A 427 6.04 -26.08 8.19
CA GLY A 427 6.97 -27.18 7.87
C GLY A 427 8.35 -27.04 8.51
N LEU A 428 8.72 -25.84 8.97
CA LEU A 428 9.99 -25.52 9.63
C LEU A 428 9.86 -25.43 11.17
N GLY A 429 8.75 -25.89 11.73
CA GLY A 429 8.55 -25.99 13.18
C GLY A 429 7.90 -24.75 13.83
N TYR A 430 7.19 -23.92 13.06
CA TYR A 430 6.46 -22.77 13.60
C TYR A 430 4.94 -22.92 13.41
N THR A 431 4.17 -22.49 14.40
CA THR A 431 2.71 -22.52 14.35
C THR A 431 2.16 -21.09 14.40
N VAL A 432 1.25 -20.77 13.48
CA VAL A 432 0.47 -19.53 13.54
C VAL A 432 -0.42 -19.55 14.79
N LYS A 433 -0.33 -18.55 15.63
CA LYS A 433 -1.13 -18.39 16.85
C LYS A 433 -2.24 -17.38 16.69
N GLU A 434 -1.98 -16.31 15.96
CA GLU A 434 -2.93 -15.22 15.80
C GLU A 434 -2.63 -14.45 14.49
N VAL A 435 -3.68 -14.00 13.81
CA VAL A 435 -3.60 -13.13 12.63
C VAL A 435 -4.58 -11.98 12.83
N THR A 436 -4.09 -10.75 12.87
CA THR A 436 -4.93 -9.55 13.00
C THR A 436 -4.91 -8.77 11.70
N PRO A 437 -6.04 -8.67 10.98
CA PRO A 437 -6.17 -7.77 9.84
C PRO A 437 -6.23 -6.31 10.30
N VAL A 438 -5.64 -5.40 9.51
CA VAL A 438 -5.65 -3.96 9.74
C VAL A 438 -6.05 -3.25 8.44
N ASP A 439 -7.05 -2.37 8.51
CA ASP A 439 -7.47 -1.59 7.34
C ASP A 439 -6.61 -0.36 7.14
N MET A 440 -5.42 -0.56 6.58
CA MET A 440 -4.49 0.51 6.20
C MET A 440 -4.98 1.36 5.03
N PHE A 441 -5.88 0.81 4.20
CA PHE A 441 -6.30 1.42 2.93
C PHE A 441 -7.82 1.39 2.78
N PRO A 442 -8.58 2.15 3.59
CA PRO A 442 -10.02 2.33 3.39
C PRO A 442 -10.37 2.66 1.95
N GLN A 443 -11.56 2.27 1.50
CA GLN A 443 -12.09 2.44 0.14
C GLN A 443 -11.46 1.53 -0.93
N THR A 444 -10.43 0.74 -0.58
CA THR A 444 -9.76 -0.21 -1.47
C THR A 444 -9.91 -1.65 -0.99
N MET A 445 -9.62 -2.63 -1.85
CA MET A 445 -9.59 -4.05 -1.48
C MET A 445 -8.34 -4.47 -0.70
N HIS A 446 -7.40 -3.56 -0.49
CA HIS A 446 -6.17 -3.86 0.25
C HIS A 446 -6.44 -3.99 1.74
N VAL A 447 -5.79 -4.97 2.35
CA VAL A 447 -5.78 -5.21 3.80
C VAL A 447 -4.37 -5.60 4.20
N GLU A 448 -3.88 -5.01 5.28
CA GLU A 448 -2.65 -5.44 5.95
C GLU A 448 -2.97 -6.51 6.99
N THR A 449 -2.02 -7.35 7.30
CA THR A 449 -2.15 -8.35 8.37
C THR A 449 -0.90 -8.34 9.23
N VAL A 450 -1.08 -8.48 10.54
CA VAL A 450 0.00 -8.79 11.49
C VAL A 450 -0.27 -10.17 12.06
N ALA A 451 0.72 -11.03 12.04
CA ALA A 451 0.59 -12.39 12.53
C ALA A 451 1.68 -12.73 13.55
N LEU A 452 1.29 -13.50 14.53
CA LEU A 452 2.18 -14.14 15.49
C LEU A 452 2.36 -15.62 15.13
N LEU A 453 3.61 -16.03 14.96
CA LEU A 453 3.99 -17.44 14.89
C LEU A 453 4.93 -17.76 16.06
N THR A 454 4.75 -18.92 16.68
CA THR A 454 5.63 -19.38 17.74
C THR A 454 6.30 -20.70 17.33
N ARG A 455 7.52 -20.90 17.81
CA ARG A 455 8.20 -22.18 17.64
C ARG A 455 7.44 -23.27 18.40
N ASN A 456 7.29 -24.43 17.78
CA ASN A 456 6.70 -25.60 18.42
C ASN A 456 7.61 -26.04 19.57
N ALA A 457 7.02 -26.50 20.68
CA ALA A 457 7.78 -27.20 21.70
C ALA A 457 8.27 -28.53 21.10
N ASP A 458 9.51 -28.89 21.40
CA ASP A 458 10.10 -30.17 21.02
C ASP A 458 9.35 -31.33 21.71
#